data_3062f1f04fbea26242d50d4016967293
#
_entry.id   3062f1f04fbea26242d50d4016967293
#
_cell.length_a   1.000
_cell.length_b   1.000
_cell.length_c   1.000
_cell.angle_alpha   90.00
_cell.angle_beta   90.00
_cell.angle_gamma   90.00
#
_symmetry.space_group_name_H-M   'P 1'
#
loop_
_entity.id
_entity.type
_entity.pdbx_description
1 polymer ?
#
loop_
_entity_poly.entity_id
_entity_poly.type
_entity_poly.pdbx_seq_one_letter_code
_entity_poly.pdbx_strand_id
1 'polypeptide(L)'
;MSITVASYLMGIPPGNTNPEKPAIIVNAIEGVWKCGDEGTIVTDYNVVDADVAVMQGFVHPGSKRSQHLDLRRRVIEHQQKRGKRTLIVDANLFLYADPGNTNKFLRYSYDGIFPTTGEYCNGTVDPQRWQIIKNKIGIDLKPWKSNGNYILICCQRDGGWSMD
;
A
#
# COMPACT_ATOMS: atom_id res chain seq x y z
N MET A 1 16.77 -12.00 17.54
CA MET A 1 15.42 -12.59 17.42
C MET A 1 15.02 -12.51 15.97
N SER A 2 14.62 -13.62 15.39
CA SER A 2 14.04 -13.64 14.04
C SER A 2 12.63 -13.04 14.08
N ILE A 3 12.27 -12.24 13.08
CA ILE A 3 10.94 -11.68 12.91
C ILE A 3 10.13 -12.63 12.01
N THR A 4 8.87 -12.83 12.36
CA THR A 4 7.93 -13.60 11.53
C THR A 4 7.08 -12.68 10.67
N VAL A 5 6.99 -12.94 9.37
CA VAL A 5 6.21 -12.14 8.42
C VAL A 5 5.24 -13.01 7.64
N ALA A 6 3.97 -12.62 7.60
CA ALA A 6 2.93 -13.29 6.82
C ALA A 6 2.42 -12.37 5.69
N SER A 7 2.52 -12.82 4.45
CA SER A 7 2.10 -12.08 3.27
C SER A 7 0.87 -12.75 2.62
N TYR A 8 -0.22 -11.98 2.47
CA TYR A 8 -1.55 -12.52 2.16
C TYR A 8 -1.91 -12.42 0.69
N LEU A 9 -1.76 -13.52 -0.06
CA LEU A 9 -2.09 -13.58 -1.48
C LEU A 9 -3.60 -13.42 -1.73
N MET A 10 -4.43 -14.03 -0.89
CA MET A 10 -5.90 -13.99 -1.01
C MET A 10 -6.52 -12.63 -0.61
N GLY A 11 -5.72 -11.70 -0.13
CA GLY A 11 -6.10 -10.30 -0.01
C GLY A 11 -6.26 -9.59 -1.36
N ILE A 12 -5.75 -10.16 -2.45
CA ILE A 12 -5.92 -9.63 -3.82
C ILE A 12 -7.32 -10.00 -4.33
N PRO A 13 -8.02 -9.07 -5.02
CA PRO A 13 -9.34 -9.38 -5.59
C PRO A 13 -9.31 -10.59 -6.52
N PRO A 14 -10.29 -11.50 -6.45
CA PRO A 14 -10.43 -12.56 -7.43
C PRO A 14 -10.65 -11.96 -8.83
N GLY A 15 -10.09 -12.59 -9.86
CA GLY A 15 -10.13 -12.08 -11.24
C GLY A 15 -9.14 -10.94 -11.51
N ASN A 16 -8.23 -10.65 -10.59
CA ASN A 16 -7.16 -9.70 -10.84
C ASN A 16 -6.29 -10.15 -12.02
N THR A 17 -6.17 -9.29 -13.03
CA THR A 17 -5.34 -9.53 -14.23
C THR A 17 -3.98 -8.83 -14.16
N ASN A 18 -3.77 -7.98 -13.13
CA ASN A 18 -2.50 -7.29 -12.96
C ASN A 18 -1.48 -8.20 -12.25
N PRO A 19 -0.43 -8.67 -12.94
CA PRO A 19 0.56 -9.59 -12.37
C PRO A 19 1.42 -8.96 -11.25
N GLU A 20 1.44 -7.64 -11.15
CA GLU A 20 2.23 -6.92 -10.15
C GLU A 20 1.70 -7.14 -8.73
N LYS A 21 0.38 -7.26 -8.58
CA LYS A 21 -0.22 -7.43 -7.26
C LYS A 21 0.24 -8.72 -6.55
N PRO A 22 0.17 -9.90 -7.17
CA PRO A 22 0.76 -11.09 -6.57
C PRO A 22 2.29 -11.01 -6.43
N ALA A 23 2.99 -10.36 -7.37
CA ALA A 23 4.43 -10.18 -7.27
C ALA A 23 4.84 -9.39 -6.03
N ILE A 24 4.08 -8.37 -5.62
CA ILE A 24 4.33 -7.63 -4.37
C ILE A 24 4.34 -8.58 -3.16
N ILE A 25 3.36 -9.49 -3.09
CA ILE A 25 3.21 -10.45 -2.00
C ILE A 25 4.39 -11.42 -1.92
N VAL A 26 4.80 -11.95 -3.08
CA VAL A 26 5.92 -12.89 -3.20
C VAL A 26 7.24 -12.19 -2.88
N ASN A 27 7.51 -11.06 -3.53
CA ASN A 27 8.76 -10.32 -3.37
C ASN A 27 8.96 -9.81 -1.93
N ALA A 28 7.88 -9.50 -1.22
CA ALA A 28 7.97 -9.14 0.19
C ALA A 28 8.57 -10.29 1.01
N ILE A 29 8.10 -11.51 0.81
CA ILE A 29 8.60 -12.69 1.52
C ILE A 29 10.02 -13.07 1.07
N GLU A 30 10.32 -12.98 -0.22
CA GLU A 30 11.70 -13.17 -0.69
C GLU A 30 12.69 -12.19 -0.04
N GLY A 31 12.26 -10.93 0.16
CA GLY A 31 13.03 -9.93 0.89
C GLY A 31 13.27 -10.32 2.35
N VAL A 32 12.23 -10.82 3.02
CA VAL A 32 12.30 -11.31 4.41
C VAL A 32 13.32 -12.43 4.55
N TRP A 33 13.25 -13.45 3.68
CA TRP A 33 14.20 -14.55 3.70
C TRP A 33 15.65 -14.08 3.45
N LYS A 34 15.85 -13.12 2.55
CA LYS A 34 17.19 -12.55 2.32
C LYS A 34 17.76 -11.81 3.53
N CYS A 35 16.88 -11.31 4.40
CA CYS A 35 17.28 -10.70 5.68
C CYS A 35 17.55 -11.73 6.80
N GLY A 36 17.28 -13.01 6.55
CA GLY A 36 17.45 -14.08 7.55
C GLY A 36 16.26 -14.22 8.51
N ASP A 37 15.13 -13.61 8.17
CA ASP A 37 13.89 -13.68 8.93
C ASP A 37 12.95 -14.78 8.39
N GLU A 38 11.87 -15.06 9.13
CA GLU A 38 10.89 -16.09 8.77
C GLU A 38 9.73 -15.49 7.98
N GLY A 39 9.50 -15.98 6.78
CA GLY A 39 8.44 -15.50 5.89
C GLY A 39 7.50 -16.60 5.44
N THR A 40 6.20 -16.33 5.42
CA THR A 40 5.15 -17.23 4.95
C THR A 40 4.23 -16.52 3.96
N ILE A 41 3.95 -17.15 2.81
CA ILE A 41 2.90 -16.72 1.88
C ILE A 41 1.61 -17.46 2.25
N VAL A 42 0.60 -16.70 2.68
CA VAL A 42 -0.73 -17.23 3.02
C VAL A 42 -1.58 -17.28 1.75
N THR A 43 -1.94 -18.48 1.34
CA THR A 43 -2.66 -18.76 0.09
C THR A 43 -4.12 -19.12 0.28
N ASP A 44 -4.61 -19.01 1.49
CA ASP A 44 -6.02 -19.23 1.87
C ASP A 44 -6.59 -17.98 2.57
N TYR A 45 -7.82 -18.10 3.06
CA TYR A 45 -8.51 -17.01 3.80
C TYR A 45 -8.32 -17.09 5.32
N ASN A 46 -7.37 -17.87 5.80
CA ASN A 46 -7.05 -17.93 7.22
C ASN A 46 -6.20 -16.73 7.64
N VAL A 47 -6.33 -16.34 8.91
CA VAL A 47 -5.45 -15.36 9.54
C VAL A 47 -4.44 -16.13 10.37
N VAL A 48 -3.16 -15.84 10.15
CA VAL A 48 -2.06 -16.49 10.87
C VAL A 48 -1.33 -15.50 11.77
N ASP A 49 -0.73 -16.00 12.83
CA ASP A 49 0.08 -15.20 13.74
C ASP A 49 1.40 -14.84 13.09
N ALA A 50 1.74 -13.55 13.11
CA ALA A 50 3.02 -13.03 12.64
C ALA A 50 3.36 -11.72 13.36
N ASP A 51 4.64 -11.34 13.36
CA ASP A 51 5.06 -10.05 13.87
C ASP A 51 4.66 -8.91 12.95
N VAL A 52 4.70 -9.17 11.64
CA VAL A 52 4.24 -8.24 10.61
C VAL A 52 3.37 -8.99 9.60
N ALA A 53 2.20 -8.46 9.30
CA ALA A 53 1.40 -8.88 8.16
C ALA A 53 1.68 -7.99 6.95
N VAL A 54 1.75 -8.56 5.75
CA VAL A 54 1.90 -7.80 4.49
C VAL A 54 0.66 -8.01 3.62
N MET A 55 0.12 -6.92 3.09
CA MET A 55 -1.11 -6.95 2.32
C MET A 55 -1.08 -5.97 1.15
N GLN A 56 -1.55 -6.40 -0.01
CA GLN A 56 -1.76 -5.53 -1.16
C GLN A 56 -3.16 -4.93 -1.11
N GLY A 57 -3.22 -3.59 -1.11
CA GLY A 57 -4.47 -2.84 -1.03
C GLY A 57 -5.04 -2.74 0.39
N PHE A 58 -5.94 -1.84 0.58
CA PHE A 58 -6.52 -1.48 1.87
C PHE A 58 -8.02 -1.75 1.92
N VAL A 59 -8.63 -1.50 3.07
CA VAL A 59 -10.08 -1.59 3.29
C VAL A 59 -10.59 -0.23 3.75
N HIS A 60 -11.59 0.27 3.06
CA HIS A 60 -12.34 1.44 3.49
C HIS A 60 -13.56 1.02 4.33
N PRO A 61 -13.99 1.76 5.37
CA PRO A 61 -15.16 1.41 6.18
C PRO A 61 -16.43 1.16 5.36
N GLY A 62 -16.66 1.94 4.31
CA GLY A 62 -17.80 1.79 3.38
C GLY A 62 -17.61 0.74 2.28
N SER A 63 -16.51 0.00 2.27
CA SER A 63 -16.27 -1.01 1.22
C SER A 63 -17.31 -2.11 1.26
N LYS A 64 -17.81 -2.52 0.07
CA LYS A 64 -18.72 -3.68 -0.07
C LYS A 64 -18.07 -4.92 0.54
N ARG A 65 -18.90 -5.83 1.06
CA ARG A 65 -18.41 -7.12 1.58
C ARG A 65 -17.98 -8.02 0.43
N SER A 66 -16.80 -8.62 0.58
CA SER A 66 -16.27 -9.66 -0.30
C SER A 66 -15.19 -10.42 0.46
N GLN A 67 -14.92 -11.67 0.07
CA GLN A 67 -13.98 -12.54 0.81
C GLN A 67 -12.59 -11.89 0.99
N HIS A 68 -12.03 -11.29 -0.06
CA HIS A 68 -10.72 -10.65 0.01
C HIS A 68 -10.72 -9.38 0.90
N LEU A 69 -11.80 -8.60 0.91
CA LEU A 69 -11.93 -7.42 1.78
C LEU A 69 -12.18 -7.84 3.24
N ASP A 70 -12.93 -8.89 3.47
CA ASP A 70 -13.16 -9.43 4.81
C ASP A 70 -11.87 -10.04 5.38
N LEU A 71 -11.05 -10.71 4.55
CA LEU A 71 -9.72 -11.15 4.96
C LEU A 71 -8.85 -9.96 5.39
N ARG A 72 -8.80 -8.89 4.59
CA ARG A 72 -8.02 -7.69 4.92
C ARG A 72 -8.43 -7.09 6.26
N ARG A 73 -9.75 -6.96 6.52
CA ARG A 73 -10.24 -6.48 7.82
C ARG A 73 -9.79 -7.36 8.97
N ARG A 74 -10.00 -8.68 8.84
CA ARG A 74 -9.63 -9.65 9.89
C ARG A 74 -8.14 -9.63 10.18
N VAL A 75 -7.29 -9.52 9.17
CA VAL A 75 -5.83 -9.45 9.35
C VAL A 75 -5.46 -8.16 10.09
N ILE A 76 -5.95 -7.00 9.66
CA ILE A 76 -5.66 -5.72 10.32
C ILE A 76 -6.14 -5.75 11.78
N GLU A 77 -7.37 -6.17 12.03
CA GLU A 77 -7.93 -6.27 13.39
C GLU A 77 -7.14 -7.26 14.27
N HIS A 78 -6.73 -8.40 13.69
CA HIS A 78 -5.94 -9.40 14.40
C HIS A 78 -4.58 -8.86 14.82
N GLN A 79 -3.87 -8.19 13.91
CA GLN A 79 -2.60 -7.56 14.20
C GLN A 79 -2.74 -6.47 15.26
N GLN A 80 -3.71 -5.59 15.12
CA GLN A 80 -3.99 -4.52 16.09
C GLN A 80 -4.29 -5.06 17.50
N LYS A 81 -5.12 -6.10 17.61
CA LYS A 81 -5.42 -6.75 18.91
C LYS A 81 -4.19 -7.32 19.60
N ARG A 82 -3.18 -7.71 18.83
CA ARG A 82 -1.90 -8.24 19.34
C ARG A 82 -0.81 -7.18 19.51
N GLY A 83 -1.12 -5.91 19.26
CA GLY A 83 -0.12 -4.83 19.25
C GLY A 83 0.92 -4.98 18.13
N LYS A 84 0.57 -5.69 17.05
CA LYS A 84 1.41 -5.91 15.88
C LYS A 84 0.95 -5.05 14.71
N ARG A 85 1.74 -5.00 13.64
CA ARG A 85 1.51 -4.08 12.52
C ARG A 85 1.14 -4.83 11.24
N THR A 86 0.40 -4.12 10.39
CA THR A 86 0.12 -4.57 9.01
C THR A 86 0.76 -3.60 8.02
N LEU A 87 1.72 -4.07 7.23
CA LEU A 87 2.27 -3.30 6.12
C LEU A 87 1.29 -3.37 4.94
N ILE A 88 0.69 -2.24 4.62
CA ILE A 88 -0.19 -2.10 3.45
C ILE A 88 0.63 -1.59 2.28
N VAL A 89 0.57 -2.30 1.16
CA VAL A 89 1.20 -1.90 -0.10
C VAL A 89 0.11 -1.67 -1.14
N ASP A 90 0.16 -0.53 -1.81
CA ASP A 90 -0.84 -0.16 -2.81
C ASP A 90 -0.19 0.25 -4.13
N ALA A 91 -1.02 0.51 -5.13
CA ALA A 91 -0.62 0.77 -6.50
C ALA A 91 0.39 1.93 -6.64
N ASN A 92 1.07 1.95 -7.77
CA ASN A 92 1.98 3.01 -8.17
C ASN A 92 1.32 4.40 -8.08
N LEU A 93 1.98 5.31 -7.37
CA LEU A 93 1.53 6.69 -7.21
C LEU A 93 1.55 7.47 -8.53
N PHE A 94 2.41 7.09 -9.47
CA PHE A 94 2.65 7.79 -10.74
C PHE A 94 2.26 6.94 -11.96
N LEU A 95 1.20 6.14 -11.84
CA LEU A 95 0.72 5.22 -12.87
C LEU A 95 0.58 5.89 -14.26
N TYR A 96 0.06 7.11 -14.30
CA TYR A 96 -0.17 7.83 -15.55
C TYR A 96 1.06 8.57 -16.09
N ALA A 97 2.03 8.84 -15.23
CA ALA A 97 3.28 9.47 -15.64
C ALA A 97 4.30 8.46 -16.19
N ASP A 98 4.20 7.20 -15.78
CA ASP A 98 5.08 6.11 -16.23
C ASP A 98 4.30 4.80 -16.37
N PRO A 99 3.44 4.67 -17.39
CA PRO A 99 2.56 3.51 -17.56
C PRO A 99 3.31 2.19 -17.83
N GLY A 100 4.58 2.26 -18.27
CA GLY A 100 5.43 1.08 -18.47
C GLY A 100 6.12 0.57 -17.21
N ASN A 101 6.00 1.27 -16.07
CA ASN A 101 6.72 0.97 -14.83
C ASN A 101 5.82 1.00 -13.61
N THR A 102 4.72 0.29 -13.67
CA THR A 102 3.68 0.28 -12.64
C THR A 102 4.17 -0.19 -11.27
N ASN A 103 5.31 -0.90 -11.20
CA ASN A 103 5.90 -1.45 -9.97
C ASN A 103 6.89 -0.55 -9.23
N LYS A 104 7.37 0.52 -9.84
CA LYS A 104 8.55 1.21 -9.30
C LYS A 104 8.29 2.16 -8.15
N PHE A 105 7.06 2.64 -7.98
CA PHE A 105 6.73 3.70 -7.02
C PHE A 105 5.49 3.36 -6.20
N LEU A 106 5.50 2.18 -5.62
CA LEU A 106 4.42 1.71 -4.76
C LEU A 106 4.30 2.59 -3.53
N ARG A 107 3.07 2.85 -3.11
CA ARG A 107 2.77 3.42 -1.80
C ARG A 107 2.77 2.30 -0.77
N TYR A 108 3.34 2.56 0.37
CA TYR A 108 3.25 1.64 1.51
C TYR A 108 3.25 2.43 2.82
N SER A 109 2.52 1.92 3.77
CA SER A 109 2.50 2.41 5.15
C SER A 109 1.98 1.35 6.10
N TYR A 110 2.11 1.58 7.40
CA TYR A 110 1.56 0.67 8.39
C TYR A 110 0.08 1.00 8.67
N ASP A 111 -0.73 -0.06 8.76
CA ASP A 111 -2.12 -0.09 9.20
C ASP A 111 -3.12 0.72 8.37
N GLY A 112 -2.68 1.38 7.33
CA GLY A 112 -3.50 2.14 6.39
C GLY A 112 -2.67 2.68 5.25
N ILE A 113 -3.30 3.36 4.28
CA ILE A 113 -2.63 3.89 3.08
C ILE A 113 -2.83 5.40 2.92
N PHE A 114 -3.69 6.01 3.71
CA PHE A 114 -3.94 7.44 3.67
C PHE A 114 -3.28 8.14 4.86
N PRO A 115 -2.94 9.44 4.73
CA PRO A 115 -2.36 10.20 5.84
C PRO A 115 -3.20 10.20 7.11
N THR A 116 -4.51 9.96 6.99
CA THR A 116 -5.46 9.91 8.12
C THR A 116 -5.54 8.53 8.79
N THR A 117 -5.09 7.47 8.12
CA THR A 117 -5.24 6.08 8.62
C THR A 117 -3.93 5.32 8.64
N GLY A 118 -2.93 5.76 7.89
CA GLY A 118 -1.62 5.12 7.80
C GLY A 118 -0.56 5.81 8.65
N GLU A 119 0.41 5.07 9.11
CA GLU A 119 1.59 5.62 9.75
C GLU A 119 2.76 5.65 8.76
N TYR A 120 3.24 6.85 8.48
CA TYR A 120 4.24 7.15 7.45
C TYR A 120 5.57 7.60 8.06
N CYS A 121 6.05 7.08 9.13
CA CYS A 121 7.35 7.42 9.71
C CYS A 121 7.64 8.94 9.64
N ASN A 122 6.87 9.74 10.38
CA ASN A 122 6.90 11.21 10.32
C ASN A 122 8.14 11.86 10.97
N GLY A 123 9.22 11.12 11.15
CA GLY A 123 10.51 11.64 11.64
C GLY A 123 11.31 12.34 10.53
N THR A 124 12.61 12.30 10.64
CA THR A 124 13.50 12.81 9.58
C THR A 124 13.36 11.98 8.33
N VAL A 125 12.73 12.53 7.30
CA VAL A 125 12.50 11.84 6.02
C VAL A 125 13.72 12.06 5.12
N ASP A 126 14.35 10.97 4.69
CA ASP A 126 15.40 11.02 3.67
C ASP A 126 14.78 11.39 2.31
N PRO A 127 15.14 12.52 1.71
CA PRO A 127 14.62 12.96 0.42
C PRO A 127 15.14 12.15 -0.77
N GLN A 128 16.05 11.21 -0.57
CA GLN A 128 16.71 10.46 -1.65
C GLN A 128 15.70 9.74 -2.55
N ARG A 129 14.68 9.14 -1.96
CA ARG A 129 13.62 8.47 -2.72
C ARG A 129 12.87 9.45 -3.63
N TRP A 130 12.56 10.65 -3.14
CA TRP A 130 11.94 11.70 -3.96
C TRP A 130 12.83 12.14 -5.10
N GLN A 131 14.12 12.31 -4.85
CA GLN A 131 15.09 12.68 -5.90
C GLN A 131 15.17 11.60 -6.99
N ILE A 132 15.17 10.33 -6.62
CA ILE A 132 15.13 9.21 -7.58
C ILE A 132 13.86 9.27 -8.43
N ILE A 133 12.70 9.46 -7.81
CA ILE A 133 11.41 9.58 -8.50
C ILE A 133 11.43 10.76 -9.45
N LYS A 134 11.77 11.95 -8.94
CA LYS A 134 11.85 13.21 -9.70
C LYS A 134 12.70 13.04 -10.96
N ASN A 135 13.90 12.48 -10.82
CA ASN A 135 14.83 12.28 -11.92
C ASN A 135 14.34 11.28 -12.95
N LYS A 136 13.67 10.19 -12.50
CA LYS A 136 13.18 9.14 -13.41
C LYS A 136 11.95 9.54 -14.21
N ILE A 137 11.05 10.33 -13.61
CA ILE A 137 9.78 10.70 -14.25
C ILE A 137 9.86 12.09 -14.88
N GLY A 138 10.92 12.84 -14.64
CA GLY A 138 11.07 14.21 -15.14
C GLY A 138 10.09 15.20 -14.50
N ILE A 139 9.64 14.93 -13.27
CA ILE A 139 8.75 15.83 -12.54
C ILE A 139 9.57 16.94 -11.89
N ASP A 140 9.20 18.17 -12.15
CA ASP A 140 9.72 19.33 -11.44
C ASP A 140 8.61 20.09 -10.71
N LEU A 141 8.78 20.22 -9.39
CA LEU A 141 7.84 20.99 -8.57
C LEU A 141 8.14 22.48 -8.74
N LYS A 142 7.19 23.18 -9.34
CA LYS A 142 7.28 24.64 -9.49
C LYS A 142 6.94 25.32 -8.17
N PRO A 143 7.51 26.51 -7.90
CA PRO A 143 7.12 27.32 -6.76
C PRO A 143 5.62 27.59 -6.75
N TRP A 144 5.06 27.69 -5.55
CA TRP A 144 3.67 28.08 -5.38
C TRP A 144 3.40 29.44 -6.00
N LYS A 145 2.33 29.55 -6.78
CA LYS A 145 1.88 30.82 -7.36
C LYS A 145 0.75 31.39 -6.51
N SER A 146 0.96 32.59 -5.98
CA SER A 146 -0.05 33.31 -5.17
C SER A 146 -0.95 34.25 -6.00
N ASN A 147 -0.60 34.46 -7.27
CA ASN A 147 -1.26 35.44 -8.18
C ASN A 147 -2.01 34.73 -9.32
N GLY A 148 -2.65 33.63 -9.07
CA GLY A 148 -3.51 32.95 -10.04
C GLY A 148 -4.78 33.75 -10.33
N ASN A 149 -5.19 33.83 -11.61
CA ASN A 149 -6.42 34.49 -12.04
C ASN A 149 -7.60 33.52 -12.20
N TYR A 150 -7.41 32.25 -11.86
CA TYR A 150 -8.41 31.22 -12.07
C TYR A 150 -8.59 30.38 -10.79
N ILE A 151 -9.82 29.94 -10.57
CA ILE A 151 -10.15 28.93 -9.55
C ILE A 151 -10.23 27.57 -10.27
N LEU A 152 -9.38 26.61 -9.88
CA LEU A 152 -9.45 25.24 -10.36
C LEU A 152 -10.32 24.42 -9.42
N ILE A 153 -11.41 23.87 -9.94
CA ILE A 153 -12.26 22.93 -9.21
C ILE A 153 -11.95 21.53 -9.76
N CYS A 154 -11.38 20.67 -8.92
CA CYS A 154 -11.11 19.28 -9.25
C CYS A 154 -12.24 18.42 -8.69
N CYS A 155 -13.12 17.91 -9.56
CA CYS A 155 -14.19 17.02 -9.18
C CYS A 155 -13.72 15.56 -9.18
N GLN A 156 -14.22 14.80 -8.19
CA GLN A 156 -14.11 13.34 -8.15
C GLN A 156 -15.35 12.73 -8.82
N ARG A 157 -15.28 11.47 -9.23
CA ARG A 157 -16.45 10.74 -9.72
C ARG A 157 -17.45 10.51 -8.59
N ASP A 158 -18.74 10.54 -8.90
CA ASP A 158 -19.79 10.19 -7.96
C ASP A 158 -19.61 8.79 -7.37
N GLY A 159 -19.89 8.66 -6.06
CA GLY A 159 -19.70 7.40 -5.32
C GLY A 159 -18.25 7.02 -5.09
N GLY A 160 -17.32 7.94 -5.31
CA GLY A 160 -15.96 7.82 -4.80
C GLY A 160 -15.94 8.11 -3.31
N TRP A 161 -15.37 7.21 -2.52
CA TRP A 161 -15.27 7.31 -1.05
C TRP A 161 -14.41 8.50 -0.54
N SER A 162 -13.88 9.31 -1.43
CA SER A 162 -13.24 10.61 -1.13
C SER A 162 -14.21 11.80 -1.23
N MET A 163 -15.51 11.53 -1.46
CA MET A 163 -16.56 12.53 -1.66
C MET A 163 -17.66 12.47 -0.59
N ASP A 164 -17.45 11.80 0.53
CA ASP A 164 -18.37 11.79 1.67
C ASP A 164 -18.35 13.11 2.43
#